data_0abf0c17735fa6da121f36822b3e1049
#
_entry.id   0abf0c17735fa6da121f36822b3e1049
#
_cell.length_a   1.000
_cell.length_b   1.000
_cell.length_c   1.000
_cell.angle_alpha   90.00
_cell.angle_beta   90.00
_cell.angle_gamma   90.00
#
_symmetry.space_group_name_H-M   'P 1'
#
loop_
_entity.id
_entity.type
_entity.pdbx_description
1 polymer ?
#
loop_
_entity_poly.entity_id
_entity_poly.type
_entity_poly.pdbx_seq_one_letter_code
_entity_poly.pdbx_strand_id
1 'polypeptide(L)'
;MEIIQALQLDTRPYDKFLSHEGVVARTIMLDRQMKSIIKKHPDTVVVNLGAGFDDRFSRVDNGRILWFDIDLADSIAARKKAFPERDRVTMVEADVLKEDWFGAIEEALKGRQSKPVFIAEGLFMYFTLEQIADLLRNIVRHFPDGGLMIAEQNCKLMAGNEKHHDAVKSTNARFLSGTDSAQEIADMVDGLQLVEEHSFNEEMKKYTLRGRLFAMLVPKMNNRWATFRWGGKTF
;
A
#
# COMPACT_ATOMS: atom_id res chain seq x y z
N MET A 1 6.64 6.48 18.50
CA MET A 1 6.19 6.63 19.91
C MET A 1 5.09 7.68 20.02
N GLU A 2 5.19 8.80 19.33
CA GLU A 2 4.22 9.91 19.41
C GLU A 2 2.80 9.51 19.00
N ILE A 3 2.61 8.73 17.92
CA ILE A 3 1.29 8.28 17.44
C ILE A 3 0.60 7.39 18.49
N ILE A 4 1.34 6.44 19.07
CA ILE A 4 0.82 5.52 20.09
C ILE A 4 0.32 6.32 21.32
N GLN A 5 1.06 7.36 21.72
CA GLN A 5 0.70 8.24 22.81
C GLN A 5 -0.50 9.12 22.46
N ALA A 6 -0.52 9.73 21.26
CA ALA A 6 -1.63 10.58 20.80
C ALA A 6 -2.96 9.83 20.74
N LEU A 7 -2.93 8.54 20.38
CA LEU A 7 -4.10 7.69 20.26
C LEU A 7 -4.37 6.84 21.53
N GLN A 8 -3.53 6.96 22.56
CA GLN A 8 -3.62 6.18 23.81
C GLN A 8 -3.69 4.66 23.55
N LEU A 9 -2.95 4.16 22.55
CA LEU A 9 -2.98 2.75 22.17
C LEU A 9 -2.10 1.90 23.12
N ASP A 10 -2.64 0.76 23.56
CA ASP A 10 -1.85 -0.27 24.22
C ASP A 10 -1.26 -1.23 23.16
N THR A 11 0.02 -1.11 22.89
CA THR A 11 0.72 -1.95 21.89
C THR A 11 1.28 -3.26 22.47
N ARG A 12 1.31 -3.42 23.79
CA ARG A 12 1.90 -4.59 24.47
C ARG A 12 1.34 -5.94 23.99
N PRO A 13 0.04 -6.09 23.68
CA PRO A 13 -0.50 -7.33 23.14
C PRO A 13 0.09 -7.73 21.79
N TYR A 14 0.58 -6.76 21.01
CA TYR A 14 1.05 -6.95 19.64
C TYR A 14 2.55 -7.28 19.56
N ASP A 15 3.33 -7.04 20.61
CA ASP A 15 4.79 -7.24 20.62
C ASP A 15 5.22 -8.69 20.35
N LYS A 16 4.31 -9.65 20.58
CA LYS A 16 4.58 -11.09 20.41
C LYS A 16 4.07 -11.65 19.07
N PHE A 17 3.46 -10.83 18.23
CA PHE A 17 2.88 -11.29 16.98
C PHE A 17 3.96 -11.69 15.98
N LEU A 18 3.76 -12.83 15.31
CA LEU A 18 4.64 -13.29 14.23
C LEU A 18 4.55 -12.38 13.00
N SER A 19 3.39 -11.78 12.76
CA SER A 19 3.16 -10.82 11.68
C SER A 19 4.01 -9.57 11.81
N HIS A 20 4.53 -9.25 13.00
CA HIS A 20 5.41 -8.09 13.22
C HIS A 20 6.64 -8.10 12.29
N GLU A 21 7.30 -9.25 12.13
CA GLU A 21 8.44 -9.41 11.22
C GLU A 21 8.07 -9.07 9.77
N GLY A 22 6.91 -9.55 9.33
CA GLY A 22 6.37 -9.24 7.99
C GLY A 22 6.08 -7.76 7.80
N VAL A 23 5.47 -7.11 8.81
CA VAL A 23 5.16 -5.67 8.77
C VAL A 23 6.44 -4.83 8.69
N VAL A 24 7.47 -5.17 9.48
CA VAL A 24 8.76 -4.46 9.44
C VAL A 24 9.43 -4.64 8.07
N ALA A 25 9.50 -5.87 7.56
CA ALA A 25 10.09 -6.16 6.26
C ALA A 25 9.35 -5.39 5.15
N ARG A 26 8.02 -5.39 5.16
CA ARG A 26 7.15 -4.64 4.25
C ARG A 26 7.46 -3.15 4.27
N THR A 27 7.50 -2.54 5.44
CA THR A 27 7.81 -1.12 5.58
C THR A 27 9.16 -0.75 4.99
N ILE A 28 10.21 -1.55 5.28
CA ILE A 28 11.56 -1.31 4.76
C ILE A 28 11.59 -1.43 3.23
N MET A 29 10.93 -2.45 2.67
CA MET A 29 10.87 -2.65 1.21
C MET A 29 10.22 -1.46 0.52
N LEU A 30 9.04 -1.05 1.00
CA LEU A 30 8.28 0.02 0.41
C LEU A 30 8.99 1.38 0.53
N ASP A 31 9.56 1.69 1.69
CA ASP A 31 10.34 2.92 1.88
C ASP A 31 11.53 2.97 0.91
N ARG A 32 12.23 1.85 0.72
CA ARG A 32 13.35 1.74 -0.24
C ARG A 32 12.87 1.98 -1.68
N GLN A 33 11.76 1.35 -2.07
CA GLN A 33 11.20 1.49 -3.40
C GLN A 33 10.72 2.93 -3.66
N MET A 34 9.98 3.52 -2.71
CA MET A 34 9.52 4.90 -2.81
C MET A 34 10.67 5.90 -2.92
N LYS A 35 11.73 5.74 -2.12
CA LYS A 35 12.94 6.57 -2.24
C LYS A 35 13.59 6.45 -3.61
N SER A 36 13.62 5.25 -4.20
CA SER A 36 14.15 5.03 -5.55
C SER A 36 13.30 5.73 -6.63
N ILE A 37 11.98 5.63 -6.53
CA ILE A 37 11.03 6.29 -7.44
C ILE A 37 11.15 7.80 -7.32
N ILE A 38 11.09 8.35 -6.11
CA ILE A 38 11.16 9.79 -5.83
C ILE A 38 12.50 10.38 -6.29
N LYS A 39 13.59 9.63 -6.18
CA LYS A 39 14.90 10.05 -6.71
C LYS A 39 14.88 10.24 -8.22
N LYS A 40 14.16 9.40 -8.97
CA LYS A 40 14.02 9.47 -10.42
C LYS A 40 12.97 10.49 -10.85
N HIS A 41 11.91 10.63 -10.09
CA HIS A 41 10.73 11.46 -10.36
C HIS A 41 10.44 12.38 -9.16
N PRO A 42 11.29 13.41 -8.93
CA PRO A 42 11.29 14.17 -7.69
C PRO A 42 10.05 15.05 -7.46
N ASP A 43 9.25 15.30 -8.50
CA ASP A 43 8.02 16.10 -8.43
C ASP A 43 6.74 15.25 -8.51
N THR A 44 6.86 13.94 -8.28
CA THR A 44 5.72 13.03 -8.39
C THR A 44 4.62 13.34 -7.38
N VAL A 45 3.38 13.00 -7.76
CA VAL A 45 2.21 13.00 -6.87
C VAL A 45 2.04 11.57 -6.37
N VAL A 46 2.14 11.39 -5.06
CA VAL A 46 1.95 10.08 -4.41
C VAL A 46 0.55 9.99 -3.81
N VAL A 47 -0.15 8.91 -4.07
CA VAL A 47 -1.51 8.64 -3.60
C VAL A 47 -1.50 7.36 -2.77
N ASN A 48 -1.67 7.50 -1.47
CA ASN A 48 -1.66 6.41 -0.49
C ASN A 48 -3.10 5.96 -0.22
N LEU A 49 -3.51 4.86 -0.80
CA LEU A 49 -4.85 4.30 -0.72
C LEU A 49 -4.99 3.44 0.55
N GLY A 50 -6.01 3.71 1.36
CA GLY A 50 -6.17 3.07 2.67
C GLY A 50 -5.02 3.43 3.61
N ALA A 51 -4.78 4.73 3.76
CA ALA A 51 -3.58 5.27 4.41
C ALA A 51 -3.39 4.85 5.86
N GLY A 52 -4.46 4.50 6.60
CA GLY A 52 -4.40 4.09 7.99
C GLY A 52 -3.57 5.06 8.85
N PHE A 53 -2.58 4.53 9.55
CA PHE A 53 -1.61 5.31 10.35
C PHE A 53 -0.19 5.28 9.76
N ASP A 54 -0.04 5.04 8.46
CA ASP A 54 1.25 5.11 7.81
C ASP A 54 1.79 6.55 7.80
N ASP A 55 3.02 6.76 8.29
CA ASP A 55 3.77 8.03 8.24
C ASP A 55 4.94 7.96 7.26
N ARG A 56 4.73 7.30 6.13
CA ARG A 56 5.79 7.14 5.11
C ARG A 56 6.25 8.47 4.55
N PHE A 57 5.35 9.42 4.36
CA PHE A 57 5.73 10.75 3.91
C PHE A 57 6.94 11.29 4.68
N SER A 58 6.96 11.21 6.02
CA SER A 58 8.09 11.69 6.83
C SER A 58 9.42 11.03 6.50
N ARG A 59 9.38 9.80 6.00
CA ARG A 59 10.59 8.99 5.75
C ARG A 59 11.10 9.10 4.31
N VAL A 60 10.25 9.54 3.38
CA VAL A 60 10.57 9.54 1.94
C VAL A 60 10.50 10.91 1.29
N ASP A 61 10.00 11.92 2.00
CA ASP A 61 9.85 13.28 1.48
C ASP A 61 11.19 13.88 1.03
N ASN A 62 11.16 14.48 -0.16
CA ASN A 62 12.30 15.18 -0.77
C ASN A 62 12.12 16.71 -0.83
N GLY A 63 11.07 17.25 -0.18
CA GLY A 63 10.71 18.67 -0.23
C GLY A 63 9.91 19.10 -1.46
N ARG A 64 9.57 18.19 -2.39
CA ARG A 64 8.95 18.53 -3.69
C ARG A 64 7.73 17.69 -4.04
N ILE A 65 7.63 16.44 -3.56
CA ILE A 65 6.49 15.57 -3.80
C ILE A 65 5.22 16.14 -3.18
N LEU A 66 4.07 15.87 -3.80
CA LEU A 66 2.76 16.00 -3.18
C LEU A 66 2.30 14.62 -2.72
N TRP A 67 1.64 14.58 -1.59
CA TRP A 67 1.19 13.35 -0.97
C TRP A 67 -0.29 13.42 -0.63
N PHE A 68 -1.05 12.41 -1.06
CA PHE A 68 -2.47 12.27 -0.75
C PHE A 68 -2.69 11.01 0.06
N ASP A 69 -3.22 11.17 1.28
CA ASP A 69 -3.69 10.06 2.11
C ASP A 69 -5.19 9.92 1.92
N ILE A 70 -5.63 8.81 1.32
CA ILE A 70 -7.05 8.53 1.07
C ILE A 70 -7.48 7.40 1.99
N ASP A 71 -8.53 7.63 2.78
CA ASP A 71 -9.12 6.62 3.65
C ASP A 71 -10.56 7.00 4.01
N LEU A 72 -11.27 6.09 4.64
CA LEU A 72 -12.62 6.32 5.16
C LEU A 72 -12.64 7.43 6.21
N ALA A 73 -13.78 8.10 6.37
CA ALA A 73 -13.96 9.26 7.23
C ALA A 73 -13.44 9.04 8.67
N ASP A 74 -13.76 7.89 9.27
CA ASP A 74 -13.32 7.56 10.64
C ASP A 74 -11.79 7.43 10.73
N SER A 75 -11.16 6.81 9.74
CA SER A 75 -9.70 6.67 9.65
C SER A 75 -9.03 8.03 9.49
N ILE A 76 -9.54 8.88 8.60
CA ILE A 76 -9.02 10.24 8.38
C ILE A 76 -9.21 11.10 9.64
N ALA A 77 -10.36 11.01 10.30
CA ALA A 77 -10.60 11.73 11.56
C ALA A 77 -9.62 11.31 12.67
N ALA A 78 -9.32 10.03 12.79
CA ALA A 78 -8.32 9.52 13.72
C ALA A 78 -6.89 9.93 13.31
N ARG A 79 -6.58 9.89 12.00
CA ARG A 79 -5.31 10.29 11.43
C ARG A 79 -5.01 11.78 11.69
N LYS A 80 -5.98 12.66 11.52
CA LYS A 80 -5.87 14.11 11.83
C LYS A 80 -5.51 14.39 13.30
N LYS A 81 -5.88 13.49 14.23
CA LYS A 81 -5.48 13.60 15.64
C LYS A 81 -4.05 13.12 15.90
N ALA A 82 -3.57 12.19 15.10
CA ALA A 82 -2.26 11.55 15.29
C ALA A 82 -1.12 12.26 14.57
N PHE A 83 -1.41 12.94 13.46
CA PHE A 83 -0.41 13.58 12.61
C PHE A 83 -0.65 15.08 12.52
N PRO A 84 0.41 15.90 12.60
CA PRO A 84 0.29 17.33 12.36
C PRO A 84 -0.05 17.60 10.87
N GLU A 85 -0.67 18.74 10.61
CA GLU A 85 -0.82 19.25 9.25
C GLU A 85 0.56 19.51 8.63
N ARG A 86 0.68 19.22 7.33
CA ARG A 86 1.91 19.38 6.55
C ARG A 86 1.57 19.96 5.17
N ASP A 87 2.29 20.97 4.74
CA ASP A 87 2.00 21.75 3.50
C ASP A 87 1.81 20.90 2.24
N ARG A 88 2.43 19.73 2.14
CA ARG A 88 2.41 18.89 0.95
C ARG A 88 1.71 17.56 1.16
N VAL A 89 0.94 17.44 2.25
CA VAL A 89 0.12 16.27 2.57
C VAL A 89 -1.34 16.67 2.59
N THR A 90 -2.15 16.05 1.76
CA THR A 90 -3.60 16.22 1.72
C THR A 90 -4.29 14.94 2.20
N MET A 91 -5.10 15.05 3.24
CA MET A 91 -5.93 13.94 3.73
C MET A 91 -7.32 14.02 3.11
N VAL A 92 -7.72 12.99 2.37
CA VAL A 92 -8.99 12.91 1.64
C VAL A 92 -9.88 11.85 2.26
N GLU A 93 -11.07 12.24 2.67
CA GLU A 93 -12.10 11.34 3.19
C GLU A 93 -12.87 10.74 2.01
N ALA A 94 -12.57 9.48 1.65
CA ALA A 94 -13.23 8.80 0.55
C ALA A 94 -13.16 7.27 0.71
N ASP A 95 -14.13 6.59 0.10
CA ASP A 95 -14.03 5.16 -0.17
C ASP A 95 -13.21 4.98 -1.46
N VAL A 96 -12.09 4.29 -1.38
CA VAL A 96 -11.18 4.08 -2.53
C VAL A 96 -11.86 3.36 -3.71
N LEU A 97 -12.96 2.64 -3.46
CA LEU A 97 -13.76 1.99 -4.51
C LEU A 97 -14.73 2.95 -5.21
N LYS A 98 -14.83 4.21 -4.76
CA LYS A 98 -15.59 5.28 -5.41
C LYS A 98 -14.68 6.13 -6.28
N GLU A 99 -15.30 7.03 -7.06
CA GLU A 99 -14.55 7.88 -7.99
C GLU A 99 -14.43 9.36 -7.54
N ASP A 100 -14.95 9.70 -6.38
CA ASP A 100 -15.07 11.08 -5.89
C ASP A 100 -13.71 11.72 -5.47
N TRP A 101 -12.68 10.92 -5.28
CA TRP A 101 -11.34 11.39 -4.90
C TRP A 101 -10.40 11.67 -6.10
N PHE A 102 -10.71 11.15 -7.29
CA PHE A 102 -9.82 11.31 -8.47
C PHE A 102 -9.60 12.78 -8.85
N GLY A 103 -10.65 13.60 -8.78
CA GLY A 103 -10.57 15.03 -9.14
C GLY A 103 -9.50 15.80 -8.36
N ALA A 104 -9.28 15.47 -7.08
CA ALA A 104 -8.23 16.11 -6.28
C ALA A 104 -6.82 15.78 -6.81
N ILE A 105 -6.61 14.57 -7.29
CA ILE A 105 -5.32 14.11 -7.84
C ILE A 105 -5.12 14.69 -9.25
N GLU A 106 -6.17 14.72 -10.08
CA GLU A 106 -6.14 15.34 -11.41
C GLU A 106 -5.76 16.82 -11.31
N GLU A 107 -6.35 17.55 -10.35
CA GLU A 107 -6.00 18.95 -10.11
C GLU A 107 -4.55 19.13 -9.69
N ALA A 108 -4.04 18.27 -8.80
CA ALA A 108 -2.67 18.30 -8.33
C ALA A 108 -1.65 18.00 -9.45
N LEU A 109 -2.05 17.28 -10.50
CA LEU A 109 -1.21 16.95 -11.66
C LEU A 109 -1.24 18.04 -12.74
N LYS A 110 -2.18 18.99 -12.71
CA LYS A 110 -2.25 20.06 -13.72
C LYS A 110 -0.96 20.87 -13.76
N GLY A 111 -0.41 21.01 -14.97
CA GLY A 111 0.83 21.74 -15.20
C GLY A 111 2.10 20.99 -14.74
N ARG A 112 2.00 19.78 -14.23
CA ARG A 112 3.13 18.92 -13.89
C ARG A 112 3.42 17.94 -15.03
N GLN A 113 4.69 17.68 -15.26
CA GLN A 113 5.11 16.60 -16.19
C GLN A 113 5.25 15.24 -15.49
N SER A 114 5.03 15.22 -14.18
CA SER A 114 5.12 14.01 -13.37
C SER A 114 3.84 13.17 -13.48
N LYS A 115 4.01 11.87 -13.38
CA LYS A 115 2.93 10.90 -13.34
C LYS A 115 2.62 10.50 -11.91
N PRO A 116 1.40 10.05 -11.58
CA PRO A 116 1.03 9.63 -10.24
C PRO A 116 1.66 8.29 -9.87
N VAL A 117 1.95 8.13 -8.58
CA VAL A 117 2.36 6.88 -7.96
C VAL A 117 1.34 6.52 -6.89
N PHE A 118 0.63 5.43 -7.08
CA PHE A 118 -0.33 4.90 -6.12
C PHE A 118 0.33 3.86 -5.23
N ILE A 119 -0.05 3.84 -3.96
CA ILE A 119 0.37 2.86 -2.96
C ILE A 119 -0.89 2.22 -2.36
N ALA A 120 -0.92 0.90 -2.27
CA ALA A 120 -1.96 0.14 -1.56
C ALA A 120 -1.28 -0.86 -0.61
N GLU A 121 -0.98 -0.41 0.61
CA GLU A 121 -0.37 -1.22 1.66
C GLU A 121 -1.44 -1.74 2.61
N GLY A 122 -1.52 -3.08 2.78
CA GLY A 122 -2.49 -3.69 3.68
C GLY A 122 -3.96 -3.47 3.29
N LEU A 123 -4.24 -3.25 2.00
CA LEU A 123 -5.57 -2.84 1.52
C LEU A 123 -6.23 -3.91 0.63
N PHE A 124 -5.55 -4.39 -0.40
CA PHE A 124 -6.18 -5.25 -1.43
C PHE A 124 -6.77 -6.55 -0.89
N MET A 125 -6.24 -7.05 0.21
CA MET A 125 -6.76 -8.25 0.86
C MET A 125 -8.21 -8.15 1.34
N TYR A 126 -8.71 -6.93 1.55
CA TYR A 126 -10.09 -6.67 1.98
C TYR A 126 -11.08 -6.52 0.83
N PHE A 127 -10.62 -6.59 -0.41
CA PHE A 127 -11.42 -6.51 -1.62
C PHE A 127 -11.45 -7.83 -2.36
N THR A 128 -12.49 -8.07 -3.14
CA THR A 128 -12.51 -9.15 -4.12
C THR A 128 -11.57 -8.82 -5.27
N LEU A 129 -11.12 -9.82 -6.04
CA LEU A 129 -10.28 -9.58 -7.21
C LEU A 129 -10.96 -8.66 -8.24
N GLU A 130 -12.29 -8.78 -8.39
CA GLU A 130 -13.05 -7.89 -9.30
C GLU A 130 -13.06 -6.44 -8.81
N GLN A 131 -13.25 -6.20 -7.51
CA GLN A 131 -13.16 -4.86 -6.93
C GLN A 131 -11.76 -4.25 -7.11
N ILE A 132 -10.71 -5.05 -6.97
CA ILE A 132 -9.33 -4.61 -7.23
C ILE A 132 -9.17 -4.25 -8.72
N ALA A 133 -9.67 -5.09 -9.62
CA ALA A 133 -9.60 -4.85 -11.06
C ALA A 133 -10.38 -3.58 -11.45
N ASP A 134 -11.57 -3.36 -10.89
CA ASP A 134 -12.37 -2.16 -11.14
C ASP A 134 -11.68 -0.89 -10.65
N LEU A 135 -11.10 -0.92 -9.45
CA LEU A 135 -10.28 0.19 -8.93
C LEU A 135 -9.12 0.51 -9.89
N LEU A 136 -8.40 -0.51 -10.33
CA LEU A 136 -7.26 -0.32 -11.24
C LEU A 136 -7.70 0.15 -12.63
N ARG A 137 -8.83 -0.34 -13.19
CA ARG A 137 -9.42 0.14 -14.44
C ARG A 137 -9.78 1.63 -14.34
N ASN A 138 -10.36 2.05 -13.22
CA ASN A 138 -10.70 3.44 -12.96
C ASN A 138 -9.43 4.31 -12.87
N ILE A 139 -8.41 3.87 -12.15
CA ILE A 139 -7.11 4.57 -12.09
C ILE A 139 -6.52 4.72 -13.50
N VAL A 140 -6.45 3.65 -14.29
CA VAL A 140 -5.91 3.70 -15.66
C VAL A 140 -6.72 4.65 -16.55
N ARG A 141 -8.04 4.68 -16.41
CA ARG A 141 -8.93 5.56 -17.16
C ARG A 141 -8.76 7.04 -16.80
N HIS A 142 -8.62 7.36 -15.51
CA HIS A 142 -8.45 8.74 -15.04
C HIS A 142 -7.05 9.30 -15.32
N PHE A 143 -6.02 8.43 -15.39
CA PHE A 143 -4.64 8.83 -15.62
C PHE A 143 -4.07 8.15 -16.88
N PRO A 144 -4.62 8.43 -18.09
CA PRO A 144 -4.24 7.72 -19.32
C PRO A 144 -2.79 7.95 -19.75
N ASP A 145 -2.17 9.04 -19.32
CA ASP A 145 -0.76 9.35 -19.60
C ASP A 145 0.21 8.40 -18.88
N GLY A 146 -0.30 7.62 -17.94
CA GLY A 146 0.43 6.58 -17.23
C GLY A 146 0.70 6.88 -15.77
N GLY A 147 1.21 5.86 -15.09
CA GLY A 147 1.54 5.90 -13.67
C GLY A 147 2.13 4.59 -13.16
N LEU A 148 2.35 4.55 -11.85
CA LEU A 148 2.72 3.35 -11.11
C LEU A 148 1.67 3.03 -10.04
N MET A 149 1.39 1.74 -9.86
CA MET A 149 0.69 1.21 -8.70
C MET A 149 1.61 0.25 -7.98
N ILE A 150 1.82 0.50 -6.70
CA ILE A 150 2.59 -0.36 -5.82
C ILE A 150 1.63 -0.96 -4.80
N ALA A 151 1.45 -2.27 -4.81
CA ALA A 151 0.41 -2.91 -4.01
C ALA A 151 0.91 -4.16 -3.29
N GLU A 152 0.48 -4.29 -2.04
CA GLU A 152 0.60 -5.53 -1.29
C GLU A 152 -0.50 -6.51 -1.71
N GLN A 153 -0.13 -7.77 -1.83
CA GLN A 153 -1.04 -8.87 -2.14
C GLN A 153 -0.85 -10.02 -1.18
N ASN A 154 -1.95 -10.51 -0.64
CA ASN A 154 -1.95 -11.76 0.10
C ASN A 154 -1.73 -12.95 -0.84
N CYS A 155 -1.10 -13.99 -0.34
CA CYS A 155 -1.11 -15.29 -1.00
C CYS A 155 -2.53 -15.93 -0.91
N LYS A 156 -2.88 -16.80 -1.86
CA LYS A 156 -4.19 -17.48 -1.89
C LYS A 156 -4.53 -18.20 -0.60
N LEU A 157 -3.54 -18.73 0.10
CA LEU A 157 -3.76 -19.43 1.39
C LEU A 157 -4.31 -18.52 2.49
N MET A 158 -4.13 -17.21 2.39
CA MET A 158 -4.64 -16.25 3.38
C MET A 158 -6.10 -15.87 3.12
N ALA A 159 -6.59 -16.00 1.89
CA ALA A 159 -7.98 -15.69 1.55
C ALA A 159 -8.94 -16.62 2.33
N GLY A 160 -9.88 -16.04 3.09
CA GLY A 160 -10.81 -16.77 3.95
C GLY A 160 -10.19 -17.39 5.21
N ASN A 161 -8.90 -17.16 5.47
CA ASN A 161 -8.17 -17.74 6.61
C ASN A 161 -7.71 -16.69 7.63
N GLU A 162 -8.36 -15.53 7.70
CA GLU A 162 -8.04 -14.45 8.63
C GLU A 162 -8.02 -14.87 10.11
N LYS A 163 -8.76 -15.91 10.48
CA LYS A 163 -8.79 -16.47 11.85
C LYS A 163 -7.42 -16.99 12.31
N HIS A 164 -6.55 -17.34 11.36
CA HIS A 164 -5.19 -17.80 11.63
C HIS A 164 -4.16 -16.67 11.63
N HIS A 165 -4.59 -15.43 11.29
CA HIS A 165 -3.71 -14.28 11.27
C HIS A 165 -3.77 -13.55 12.62
N ASP A 166 -2.64 -13.51 13.32
CA ASP A 166 -2.55 -13.04 14.71
C ASP A 166 -2.99 -11.58 14.91
N ALA A 167 -2.78 -10.71 13.92
CA ALA A 167 -3.15 -9.29 13.99
C ALA A 167 -4.64 -9.01 13.71
N VAL A 168 -5.35 -9.87 12.96
CA VAL A 168 -6.74 -9.59 12.54
C VAL A 168 -7.76 -10.57 13.09
N LYS A 169 -7.35 -11.70 13.68
CA LYS A 169 -8.24 -12.74 14.22
C LYS A 169 -9.25 -12.25 15.27
N SER A 170 -8.96 -11.15 15.94
CA SER A 170 -9.83 -10.53 16.95
C SER A 170 -10.70 -9.40 16.38
N THR A 171 -10.66 -9.16 15.09
CA THR A 171 -11.42 -8.12 14.39
C THR A 171 -12.53 -8.74 13.53
N ASN A 172 -13.38 -7.90 12.94
CA ASN A 172 -14.37 -8.31 11.94
C ASN A 172 -13.81 -8.28 10.51
N ALA A 173 -12.51 -8.02 10.34
CA ALA A 173 -11.87 -7.98 9.04
C ALA A 173 -11.86 -9.37 8.39
N ARG A 174 -12.09 -9.41 7.08
CA ARG A 174 -12.05 -10.64 6.27
C ARG A 174 -11.10 -10.45 5.10
N PHE A 175 -10.31 -11.46 4.84
CA PHE A 175 -9.46 -11.51 3.65
C PHE A 175 -10.26 -12.11 2.50
N LEU A 176 -10.71 -11.25 1.58
CA LEU A 176 -11.57 -11.62 0.46
C LEU A 176 -10.80 -12.10 -0.76
N SER A 177 -9.52 -11.71 -0.87
CA SER A 177 -8.69 -12.11 -2.01
C SER A 177 -7.28 -12.48 -1.62
N GLY A 178 -6.63 -13.18 -2.53
CA GLY A 178 -5.22 -13.52 -2.55
C GLY A 178 -4.86 -14.11 -3.91
N THR A 179 -3.60 -13.96 -4.30
CA THR A 179 -3.07 -14.43 -5.58
C THR A 179 -1.81 -15.26 -5.39
N ASP A 180 -1.48 -16.12 -6.36
CA ASP A 180 -0.21 -16.83 -6.39
C ASP A 180 0.86 -16.04 -7.14
N SER A 181 0.44 -15.10 -8.01
CA SER A 181 1.29 -14.14 -8.71
C SER A 181 0.53 -12.82 -8.92
N ALA A 182 1.24 -11.71 -8.87
CA ALA A 182 0.69 -10.40 -9.22
C ALA A 182 0.28 -10.29 -10.70
N GLN A 183 0.79 -11.17 -11.57
CA GLN A 183 0.37 -11.25 -12.96
C GLN A 183 -1.13 -11.53 -13.09
N GLU A 184 -1.72 -12.29 -12.16
CA GLU A 184 -3.16 -12.55 -12.15
C GLU A 184 -3.99 -11.27 -12.09
N ILE A 185 -3.54 -10.25 -11.36
CA ILE A 185 -4.19 -8.93 -11.31
C ILE A 185 -3.91 -8.14 -12.58
N ALA A 186 -2.67 -8.15 -13.07
CA ALA A 186 -2.32 -7.43 -14.30
C ALA A 186 -3.15 -7.92 -15.50
N ASP A 187 -3.39 -9.22 -15.60
CA ASP A 187 -4.17 -9.83 -16.68
C ASP A 187 -5.67 -9.47 -16.65
N MET A 188 -6.17 -8.93 -15.54
CA MET A 188 -7.56 -8.48 -15.41
C MET A 188 -7.81 -7.07 -15.91
N VAL A 189 -6.75 -6.30 -16.21
CA VAL A 189 -6.83 -4.86 -16.52
C VAL A 189 -6.06 -4.52 -17.77
N ASP A 190 -6.77 -4.14 -18.84
CA ASP A 190 -6.16 -3.78 -20.11
C ASP A 190 -5.16 -2.63 -19.95
N GLY A 191 -3.97 -2.81 -20.51
CA GLY A 191 -2.89 -1.82 -20.47
C GLY A 191 -2.08 -1.80 -19.17
N LEU A 192 -2.47 -2.56 -18.14
CA LEU A 192 -1.69 -2.71 -16.91
C LEU A 192 -0.60 -3.77 -17.12
N GLN A 193 0.62 -3.46 -16.70
CA GLN A 193 1.78 -4.35 -16.84
C GLN A 193 2.42 -4.56 -15.47
N LEU A 194 2.69 -5.81 -15.12
CA LEU A 194 3.54 -6.14 -13.98
C LEU A 194 5.00 -5.77 -14.32
N VAL A 195 5.62 -4.92 -13.51
CA VAL A 195 7.02 -4.49 -13.68
C VAL A 195 7.95 -5.33 -12.83
N GLU A 196 7.58 -5.54 -11.57
CA GLU A 196 8.35 -6.33 -10.62
C GLU A 196 7.44 -6.88 -9.51
N GLU A 197 7.86 -7.99 -8.93
CA GLU A 197 7.20 -8.64 -7.81
C GLU A 197 8.24 -9.07 -6.79
N HIS A 198 8.00 -8.80 -5.51
CA HIS A 198 8.88 -9.11 -4.41
C HIS A 198 8.20 -9.97 -3.36
N SER A 199 8.87 -10.98 -2.89
CA SER A 199 8.43 -11.89 -1.84
C SER A 199 8.76 -11.34 -0.46
N PHE A 200 7.77 -11.33 0.43
CA PHE A 200 8.00 -10.96 1.84
C PHE A 200 8.89 -11.99 2.54
N ASN A 201 8.74 -13.26 2.22
CA ASN A 201 9.58 -14.31 2.78
C ASN A 201 11.05 -14.10 2.45
N GLU A 202 11.37 -13.73 1.19
CA GLU A 202 12.75 -13.44 0.79
C GLU A 202 13.31 -12.20 1.49
N GLU A 203 12.48 -11.21 1.75
CA GLU A 203 12.91 -10.02 2.48
C GLU A 203 13.11 -10.32 3.97
N MET A 204 12.16 -10.99 4.63
CA MET A 204 12.29 -11.37 6.06
C MET A 204 13.54 -12.17 6.37
N LYS A 205 14.00 -13.03 5.45
CA LYS A 205 15.25 -13.79 5.61
C LYS A 205 16.48 -12.92 5.85
N LYS A 206 16.44 -11.66 5.41
CA LYS A 206 17.58 -10.73 5.48
C LYS A 206 17.75 -10.09 6.87
N TYR A 207 16.67 -9.99 7.66
CA TYR A 207 16.68 -9.16 8.86
C TYR A 207 16.79 -9.93 10.16
N THR A 208 16.09 -11.05 10.31
CA THR A 208 16.06 -11.78 11.57
C THR A 208 16.19 -13.29 11.38
N LEU A 209 16.73 -13.97 12.40
CA LEU A 209 16.76 -15.44 12.43
C LEU A 209 15.34 -16.02 12.46
N ARG A 210 14.43 -15.35 13.18
CA ARG A 210 13.02 -15.76 13.30
C ARG A 210 12.31 -15.68 11.96
N GLY A 211 12.48 -14.56 11.21
CA GLY A 211 11.95 -14.39 9.86
C GLY A 211 12.52 -15.42 8.87
N ARG A 212 13.82 -15.74 9.01
CA ARG A 212 14.46 -16.78 8.20
C ARG A 212 13.85 -18.17 8.46
N LEU A 213 13.66 -18.54 9.73
CA LEU A 213 13.04 -19.81 10.09
C LEU A 213 11.58 -19.88 9.61
N PHE A 214 10.81 -18.81 9.80
CA PHE A 214 9.41 -18.73 9.31
C PHE A 214 9.34 -18.96 7.80
N ALA A 215 10.12 -18.22 7.02
CA ALA A 215 10.14 -18.32 5.56
C ALA A 215 10.57 -19.71 5.04
N MET A 216 11.36 -20.44 5.82
CA MET A 216 11.77 -21.81 5.49
C MET A 216 10.69 -22.85 5.84
N LEU A 217 10.01 -22.67 6.98
CA LEU A 217 9.03 -23.64 7.49
C LEU A 217 7.66 -23.49 6.81
N VAL A 218 7.30 -22.27 6.39
CA VAL A 218 5.98 -21.97 5.81
C VAL A 218 6.12 -21.23 4.47
N PRO A 219 6.80 -21.82 3.45
CA PRO A 219 7.12 -21.14 2.20
C PRO A 219 5.89 -20.73 1.39
N LYS A 220 4.75 -21.38 1.58
CA LYS A 220 3.49 -21.09 0.89
C LYS A 220 2.74 -19.88 1.48
N MET A 221 3.01 -19.50 2.73
CA MET A 221 2.49 -18.25 3.32
C MET A 221 3.43 -17.09 2.95
N ASN A 222 3.31 -16.64 1.73
CA ASN A 222 4.23 -15.68 1.15
C ASN A 222 3.45 -14.54 0.49
N ASN A 223 3.16 -13.52 1.27
CA ASN A 223 2.62 -12.28 0.72
C ASN A 223 3.64 -11.61 -0.19
N ARG A 224 3.15 -10.82 -1.10
CA ARG A 224 3.95 -10.18 -2.14
C ARG A 224 3.73 -8.69 -2.17
N TRP A 225 4.71 -8.05 -2.71
CA TRP A 225 4.71 -6.65 -3.08
C TRP A 225 4.93 -6.54 -4.58
N ALA A 226 4.02 -5.92 -5.29
CA ALA A 226 4.07 -5.81 -6.73
C ALA A 226 4.04 -4.36 -7.19
N THR A 227 4.77 -4.07 -8.25
CA THR A 227 4.73 -2.80 -8.97
C THR A 227 4.09 -3.03 -10.33
N PHE A 228 2.99 -2.33 -10.57
CA PHE A 228 2.34 -2.27 -11.87
C PHE A 228 2.57 -0.92 -12.52
N ARG A 229 2.52 -0.90 -13.85
CA ARG A 229 2.65 0.30 -14.68
C ARG A 229 1.60 0.28 -15.79
N TRP A 230 1.18 1.47 -16.20
CA TRP A 230 0.39 1.67 -17.42
C TRP A 230 0.87 2.92 -18.17
N GLY A 231 0.36 3.17 -19.42
CA GLY A 231 0.61 4.40 -20.16
C GLY A 231 2.02 4.58 -20.73
N GLY A 232 2.68 3.49 -21.21
CA GLY A 232 3.96 3.55 -21.92
C GLY A 232 5.18 3.22 -21.07
N LYS A 233 6.37 3.15 -21.74
CA LYS A 233 7.61 2.60 -21.15
C LYS A 233 8.37 3.57 -20.22
N THR A 234 8.08 4.85 -20.27
CA THR A 234 8.78 5.88 -19.48
C THR A 234 7.97 6.26 -18.25
N PHE A 235 8.35 5.69 -17.14
CA PHE A 235 8.09 6.20 -15.81
C PHE A 235 9.43 6.37 -15.13
#